data_44dbce7b827c6cf907030e49cd0a8d2c
#
_entry.id   44dbce7b827c6cf907030e49cd0a8d2c
#
_cell.length_a   1.000
_cell.length_b   1.000
_cell.length_c   1.000
_cell.angle_alpha   90.00
_cell.angle_beta   90.00
_cell.angle_gamma   90.00
#
_symmetry.space_group_name_H-M   'P 1'
#
loop_
_entity.id
_entity.type
_entity.pdbx_description
1 polymer ?
#
loop_
_entity_poly.entity_id
_entity_poly.type
_entity_poly.pdbx_seq_one_letter_code
_entity_poly.pdbx_strand_id
1 'polypeptide(L)'
;MIFTIFAEENILFVVMKIICVGMNYAEHNKELNGGVLVKPESPVIFMKPDSAILKGGKPFFIPDFAERFDYEAELVVRISKLGKNIAPRVAHRYYDAVTVGVDITARDMQERFRKEGLPWELCKGFDGSAVLGDFIPVERFAHMQNIRFHLDIDGQTVQRGHTVDMLFGVDELVAYVSQFFMLKTGDLIFTGTPVGVGPLQIGQHVEGFLEGEKVLAFNVR
;
A
#
# COMPACT_ATOMS: atom_id res chain seq x y z
N MET A 1 5.60 -4.56 24.90
CA MET A 1 6.01 -4.52 23.47
C MET A 1 5.08 -5.48 22.74
N ILE A 2 4.08 -4.94 22.03
CA ILE A 2 3.12 -5.75 21.28
C ILE A 2 3.72 -5.90 19.87
N PHE A 3 4.18 -7.10 19.57
CA PHE A 3 4.63 -7.44 18.22
C PHE A 3 3.39 -7.80 17.40
N THR A 4 3.20 -7.15 16.27
CA THR A 4 2.20 -7.58 15.29
C THR A 4 2.76 -8.80 14.56
N ILE A 5 2.27 -9.98 14.95
CA ILE A 5 2.78 -11.27 14.51
C ILE A 5 1.82 -11.83 13.47
N PHE A 6 2.32 -12.17 12.30
CA PHE A 6 1.59 -12.86 11.26
C PHE A 6 2.00 -14.34 11.25
N ALA A 7 1.02 -15.24 11.38
CA ALA A 7 1.25 -16.67 11.28
C ALA A 7 0.67 -17.17 9.95
N GLU A 8 1.54 -17.46 9.02
CA GLU A 8 1.26 -18.33 7.88
C GLU A 8 2.22 -19.51 7.97
N GLU A 9 1.69 -20.71 8.08
CA GLU A 9 2.41 -22.00 8.08
C GLU A 9 3.75 -22.00 8.86
N ASN A 10 3.71 -21.67 10.17
CA ASN A 10 4.85 -21.67 11.09
C ASN A 10 5.96 -20.62 10.89
N ILE A 11 5.78 -19.62 10.03
CA ILE A 11 6.69 -18.48 9.95
C ILE A 11 6.07 -17.27 10.64
N LEU A 12 6.62 -16.94 11.80
CA LEU A 12 6.27 -15.75 12.57
C LEU A 12 7.12 -14.59 12.10
N PHE A 13 6.55 -13.56 11.49
CA PHE A 13 7.31 -12.36 11.19
C PHE A 13 6.65 -11.11 11.76
N VAL A 14 7.51 -10.19 12.16
CA VAL A 14 7.13 -8.92 12.77
C VAL A 14 7.29 -7.86 11.69
N VAL A 15 6.22 -7.12 11.40
CA VAL A 15 6.34 -5.94 10.54
C VAL A 15 7.13 -4.88 11.31
N MET A 16 8.23 -4.42 10.71
CA MET A 16 9.12 -3.42 11.33
C MET A 16 8.94 -2.04 10.70
N LYS A 17 8.72 -1.98 9.39
CA LYS A 17 8.50 -0.75 8.63
C LYS A 17 7.44 -0.97 7.55
N ILE A 18 6.62 0.03 7.35
CA ILE A 18 5.72 0.13 6.22
C ILE A 18 6.21 1.31 5.38
N ILE A 19 6.72 1.00 4.20
CA ILE A 19 7.24 1.97 3.27
C ILE A 19 6.20 2.14 2.16
N CYS A 20 5.78 3.36 1.89
CA CYS A 20 4.74 3.66 0.93
C CYS A 20 5.30 4.52 -0.20
N VAL A 21 4.77 4.32 -1.42
CA VAL A 21 5.19 5.01 -2.62
C VAL A 21 4.03 5.85 -3.15
N GLY A 22 4.17 7.16 -3.08
CA GLY A 22 3.19 8.09 -3.65
C GLY A 22 3.38 8.29 -5.16
N MET A 23 2.28 8.59 -5.85
CA MET A 23 2.27 9.02 -7.27
C MET A 23 2.87 7.99 -8.26
N ASN A 24 2.76 6.70 -7.99
CA ASN A 24 3.37 5.64 -8.81
C ASN A 24 2.50 5.13 -9.96
N TYR A 25 1.30 5.65 -10.16
CA TYR A 25 0.42 5.34 -11.30
C TYR A 25 0.15 6.60 -12.11
N ALA A 26 0.34 6.51 -13.45
CA ALA A 26 0.27 7.68 -14.32
C ALA A 26 -1.10 8.38 -14.29
N GLU A 27 -2.19 7.63 -14.33
CA GLU A 27 -3.54 8.20 -14.36
C GLU A 27 -3.92 8.81 -13.01
N HIS A 28 -3.58 8.15 -11.89
CA HIS A 28 -3.77 8.73 -10.56
C HIS A 28 -2.90 9.99 -10.36
N ASN A 29 -1.68 9.99 -10.89
CA ASN A 29 -0.83 11.17 -10.86
C ASN A 29 -1.47 12.37 -11.60
N LYS A 30 -2.09 12.13 -12.77
CA LYS A 30 -2.87 13.15 -13.49
C LYS A 30 -4.07 13.65 -12.67
N GLU A 31 -4.81 12.74 -12.03
CA GLU A 31 -5.94 13.05 -11.15
C GLU A 31 -5.54 14.04 -10.06
N LEU A 32 -4.41 13.81 -9.40
CA LEU A 32 -3.86 14.67 -8.34
C LEU A 32 -3.33 16.03 -8.85
N ASN A 33 -3.01 16.15 -10.14
CA ASN A 33 -2.36 17.31 -10.72
C ASN A 33 -3.21 18.00 -11.81
N GLY A 34 -4.56 17.92 -11.68
CA GLY A 34 -5.47 18.64 -12.57
C GLY A 34 -5.42 18.16 -14.03
N GLY A 35 -5.16 16.88 -14.27
CA GLY A 35 -5.11 16.27 -15.60
C GLY A 35 -3.71 16.24 -16.24
N VAL A 36 -2.69 16.78 -15.57
CA VAL A 36 -1.31 16.82 -16.09
C VAL A 36 -0.48 15.71 -15.45
N LEU A 37 0.19 14.90 -16.28
CA LEU A 37 1.16 13.92 -15.79
C LEU A 37 2.44 14.65 -15.32
N VAL A 38 2.66 14.64 -14.00
CA VAL A 38 3.91 15.11 -13.39
C VAL A 38 4.71 13.89 -12.95
N LYS A 39 5.44 13.26 -13.91
CA LYS A 39 6.26 12.10 -13.57
C LYS A 39 7.40 12.53 -12.65
N PRO A 40 7.49 11.97 -11.42
CA PRO A 40 8.63 12.25 -10.54
C PRO A 40 9.92 11.65 -11.12
N GLU A 41 11.06 12.29 -10.89
CA GLU A 41 12.37 11.77 -11.31
C GLU A 41 12.76 10.50 -10.53
N SER A 42 12.23 10.35 -9.32
CA SER A 42 12.46 9.19 -8.45
C SER A 42 11.20 8.89 -7.63
N PRO A 43 11.07 7.66 -7.08
CA PRO A 43 9.95 7.30 -6.21
C PRO A 43 9.78 8.27 -5.04
N VAL A 44 8.54 8.73 -4.83
CA VAL A 44 8.18 9.59 -3.68
C VAL A 44 7.85 8.69 -2.51
N ILE A 45 8.66 8.73 -1.46
CA ILE A 45 8.58 7.81 -0.33
C ILE A 45 8.03 8.50 0.91
N PHE A 46 7.10 7.85 1.59
CA PHE A 46 6.69 8.15 2.96
C PHE A 46 6.56 6.85 3.76
N MET A 47 6.37 6.94 5.06
CA MET A 47 6.32 5.76 5.92
C MET A 47 5.07 5.79 6.79
N LYS A 48 4.61 4.59 7.16
CA LYS A 48 3.63 4.40 8.22
C LYS A 48 4.27 3.59 9.36
N PRO A 49 3.95 3.89 10.63
CA PRO A 49 4.38 3.06 11.76
C PRO A 49 3.68 1.69 11.73
N ASP A 50 4.19 0.74 12.48
CA ASP A 50 3.59 -0.59 12.63
C ASP A 50 2.20 -0.55 13.28
N SER A 51 1.93 0.45 14.14
CA SER A 51 0.60 0.70 14.73
C SER A 51 -0.46 1.06 13.70
N ALA A 52 -0.07 1.51 12.49
CA ALA A 52 -1.00 1.80 11.40
C ALA A 52 -1.67 0.53 10.83
N ILE A 53 -1.17 -0.67 11.14
CA ILE A 53 -1.67 -1.91 10.56
C ILE A 53 -3.07 -2.25 11.07
N LEU A 54 -3.99 -2.47 10.13
CA LEU A 54 -5.29 -3.09 10.35
C LEU A 54 -5.33 -4.43 9.62
N LYS A 55 -5.50 -5.53 10.33
CA LYS A 55 -5.49 -6.89 9.78
C LYS A 55 -6.57 -7.78 10.39
N GLY A 56 -6.80 -8.94 9.74
CA GLY A 56 -7.69 -9.98 10.25
C GLY A 56 -9.16 -9.59 10.19
N GLY A 57 -9.56 -8.80 9.19
CA GLY A 57 -10.96 -8.40 8.99
C GLY A 57 -11.52 -7.49 10.10
N LYS A 58 -10.66 -6.91 10.94
CA LYS A 58 -11.09 -5.95 11.94
C LYS A 58 -11.73 -4.73 11.28
N PRO A 59 -12.76 -4.13 11.89
CA PRO A 59 -13.38 -2.94 11.33
C PRO A 59 -12.42 -1.74 11.39
N PHE A 60 -12.46 -0.91 10.36
CA PHE A 60 -11.86 0.42 10.38
C PHE A 60 -12.88 1.39 11.01
N PHE A 61 -12.51 1.99 12.14
CA PHE A 61 -13.29 3.05 12.75
C PHE A 61 -12.83 4.39 12.20
N ILE A 62 -13.75 5.16 11.60
CA ILE A 62 -13.43 6.49 11.07
C ILE A 62 -13.06 7.40 12.24
N PRO A 63 -11.82 7.93 12.27
CA PRO A 63 -11.42 8.85 13.34
C PRO A 63 -12.13 10.21 13.22
N ASP A 64 -12.09 10.99 14.29
CA ASP A 64 -12.73 12.32 14.38
C ASP A 64 -11.79 13.52 14.14
N PHE A 65 -10.52 13.26 13.82
CA PHE A 65 -9.49 14.32 13.63
C PHE A 65 -9.46 14.91 12.21
N ALA A 66 -10.22 14.33 11.26
CA ALA A 66 -10.33 14.80 9.88
C ALA A 66 -11.76 14.60 9.35
N GLU A 67 -12.12 15.34 8.32
CA GLU A 67 -13.48 15.30 7.75
C GLU A 67 -13.63 14.25 6.66
N ARG A 68 -12.51 13.83 6.03
CA ARG A 68 -12.54 12.92 4.89
C ARG A 68 -11.40 11.91 4.92
N PHE A 69 -11.77 10.63 4.91
CA PHE A 69 -10.84 9.50 4.79
C PHE A 69 -11.09 8.77 3.48
N ASP A 70 -10.07 8.76 2.61
CA ASP A 70 -10.15 8.09 1.31
C ASP A 70 -9.47 6.73 1.35
N TYR A 71 -10.01 5.78 0.56
CA TYR A 71 -9.35 4.50 0.25
C TYR A 71 -8.38 4.68 -0.91
N GLU A 72 -7.23 4.04 -0.81
CA GLU A 72 -6.22 3.90 -1.85
C GLU A 72 -5.79 2.43 -1.91
N ALA A 73 -6.36 1.67 -2.87
CA ALA A 73 -6.02 0.26 -3.06
C ALA A 73 -4.63 0.12 -3.68
N GLU A 74 -3.79 -0.76 -3.13
CA GLU A 74 -2.40 -0.92 -3.55
C GLU A 74 -1.99 -2.39 -3.57
N LEU A 75 -1.12 -2.77 -4.51
CA LEU A 75 -0.33 -3.97 -4.34
C LEU A 75 0.66 -3.74 -3.20
N VAL A 76 0.72 -4.67 -2.25
CA VAL A 76 1.68 -4.62 -1.12
C VAL A 76 2.65 -5.78 -1.25
N VAL A 77 3.94 -5.47 -1.17
CA VAL A 77 5.04 -6.44 -1.29
C VAL A 77 5.65 -6.69 0.08
N ARG A 78 5.84 -7.96 0.45
CA ARG A 78 6.49 -8.37 1.68
C ARG A 78 7.96 -8.67 1.46
N ILE A 79 8.83 -8.02 2.22
CA ILE A 79 10.28 -8.28 2.21
C ILE A 79 10.59 -9.55 3.01
N SER A 80 11.35 -10.45 2.41
CA SER A 80 11.72 -11.75 2.99
C SER A 80 13.18 -11.87 3.41
N LYS A 81 14.04 -10.90 3.03
CA LYS A 81 15.48 -10.96 3.31
C LYS A 81 16.03 -9.61 3.74
N LEU A 82 17.01 -9.66 4.64
CA LEU A 82 17.85 -8.51 5.00
C LEU A 82 18.60 -8.01 3.76
N GLY A 83 18.54 -6.69 3.49
CA GLY A 83 19.23 -6.10 2.34
C GLY A 83 19.44 -4.61 2.43
N LYS A 84 20.56 -4.17 1.86
CA LYS A 84 20.94 -2.76 1.72
C LYS A 84 21.66 -2.57 0.38
N ASN A 85 21.41 -1.46 -0.31
CA ASN A 85 21.98 -1.17 -1.64
C ASN A 85 21.76 -2.32 -2.65
N ILE A 86 20.53 -2.83 -2.72
CA ILE A 86 20.15 -3.95 -3.57
C ILE A 86 20.14 -3.49 -5.03
N ALA A 87 20.89 -4.20 -5.90
CA ALA A 87 20.85 -3.90 -7.32
C ALA A 87 19.49 -4.36 -7.94
N PRO A 88 18.89 -3.59 -8.87
CA PRO A 88 17.57 -3.93 -9.46
C PRO A 88 17.50 -5.36 -10.02
N ARG A 89 18.56 -5.82 -10.70
CA ARG A 89 18.63 -7.17 -11.30
C ARG A 89 18.48 -8.34 -10.32
N VAL A 90 18.64 -8.11 -9.00
CA VAL A 90 18.54 -9.15 -7.96
C VAL A 90 17.45 -8.83 -6.93
N ALA A 91 16.71 -7.73 -7.09
CA ALA A 91 15.70 -7.27 -6.16
C ALA A 91 14.59 -8.32 -5.94
N HIS A 92 14.21 -9.06 -6.99
CA HIS A 92 13.24 -10.16 -6.93
C HIS A 92 13.59 -11.26 -5.91
N ARG A 93 14.82 -11.33 -5.40
CA ARG A 93 15.25 -12.31 -4.37
C ARG A 93 14.99 -11.85 -2.95
N TYR A 94 14.48 -10.62 -2.76
CA TYR A 94 14.32 -9.99 -1.46
C TYR A 94 12.86 -9.88 -1.00
N TYR A 95 11.91 -10.33 -1.80
CA TYR A 95 10.49 -10.41 -1.45
C TYR A 95 9.94 -11.80 -1.80
N ASP A 96 8.91 -12.24 -1.09
CA ASP A 96 8.37 -13.60 -1.21
C ASP A 96 6.86 -13.66 -1.37
N ALA A 97 6.14 -12.60 -1.03
CA ALA A 97 4.68 -12.60 -1.12
C ALA A 97 4.13 -11.20 -1.38
N VAL A 98 2.91 -11.18 -1.91
CA VAL A 98 2.16 -9.95 -2.20
C VAL A 98 0.73 -10.08 -1.72
N THR A 99 0.09 -8.93 -1.48
CA THR A 99 -1.35 -8.85 -1.17
C THR A 99 -1.94 -7.56 -1.72
N VAL A 100 -3.25 -7.40 -1.60
CA VAL A 100 -3.91 -6.09 -1.70
C VAL A 100 -3.94 -5.46 -0.32
N GLY A 101 -3.51 -4.21 -0.23
CA GLY A 101 -3.69 -3.36 0.93
C GLY A 101 -4.51 -2.12 0.59
N VAL A 102 -4.94 -1.40 1.64
CA VAL A 102 -5.57 -0.09 1.49
C VAL A 102 -4.79 0.92 2.31
N ASP A 103 -4.21 1.92 1.63
CA ASP A 103 -3.59 3.08 2.24
C ASP A 103 -4.69 4.12 2.54
N ILE A 104 -5.23 4.07 3.77
CA ILE A 104 -6.26 5.02 4.18
C ILE A 104 -5.61 6.38 4.44
N THR A 105 -6.20 7.41 3.83
CA THR A 105 -5.66 8.76 3.79
C THR A 105 -6.65 9.76 4.36
N ALA A 106 -6.24 10.55 5.36
CA ALA A 106 -6.98 11.73 5.79
C ALA A 106 -6.79 12.84 4.72
N ARG A 107 -7.70 12.88 3.75
CA ARG A 107 -7.53 13.60 2.49
C ARG A 107 -7.47 15.11 2.63
N ASP A 108 -8.36 15.69 3.42
CA ASP A 108 -8.38 17.12 3.70
C ASP A 108 -7.09 17.61 4.39
N MET A 109 -6.55 16.81 5.32
CA MET A 109 -5.25 17.08 5.93
C MET A 109 -4.11 16.96 4.91
N GLN A 110 -4.12 15.92 4.06
CA GLN A 110 -3.09 15.76 3.02
C GLN A 110 -3.07 16.94 2.05
N GLU A 111 -4.24 17.42 1.60
CA GLU A 111 -4.34 18.59 0.72
C GLU A 111 -3.73 19.85 1.36
N ARG A 112 -4.01 20.07 2.64
CA ARG A 112 -3.41 21.16 3.41
C ARG A 112 -1.90 20.99 3.51
N PHE A 113 -1.41 19.80 3.92
CA PHE A 113 0.01 19.56 4.10
C PHE A 113 0.81 19.68 2.80
N ARG A 114 0.23 19.25 1.67
CA ARG A 114 0.85 19.47 0.36
C ARG A 114 1.00 20.95 0.03
N LYS A 115 0.01 21.79 0.31
CA LYS A 115 0.06 23.26 0.07
C LYS A 115 1.09 23.95 0.96
N GLU A 116 1.22 23.47 2.20
CA GLU A 116 2.09 24.05 3.22
C GLU A 116 3.51 23.46 3.23
N GLY A 117 3.76 22.40 2.44
CA GLY A 117 5.04 21.70 2.43
C GLY A 117 5.34 20.92 3.72
N LEU A 118 4.30 20.47 4.43
CA LEU A 118 4.41 19.74 5.68
C LEU A 118 4.58 18.22 5.46
N PRO A 119 5.17 17.49 6.42
CA PRO A 119 5.27 16.04 6.41
C PRO A 119 3.88 15.36 6.40
N TRP A 120 3.80 14.12 5.87
CA TRP A 120 2.54 13.41 5.68
C TRP A 120 2.18 12.41 6.81
N GLU A 121 3.01 12.27 7.82
CA GLU A 121 2.83 11.27 8.88
C GLU A 121 1.44 11.33 9.52
N LEU A 122 0.93 12.52 9.82
CA LEU A 122 -0.38 12.67 10.48
C LEU A 122 -1.56 12.32 9.58
N CYS A 123 -1.44 12.51 8.27
CA CYS A 123 -2.52 12.20 7.33
C CYS A 123 -2.41 10.79 6.71
N LYS A 124 -1.28 10.13 6.86
CA LYS A 124 -0.97 8.81 6.29
C LYS A 124 -0.62 7.74 7.33
N GLY A 125 -0.03 8.11 8.47
CA GLY A 125 0.55 7.18 9.44
C GLY A 125 -0.29 6.95 10.71
N PHE A 126 -1.56 7.34 10.73
CA PHE A 126 -2.44 7.15 11.89
C PHE A 126 -2.84 5.67 12.06
N ASP A 127 -3.31 5.32 13.26
CA ASP A 127 -3.68 3.95 13.63
C ASP A 127 -4.76 3.38 12.70
N GLY A 128 -4.53 2.17 12.18
CA GLY A 128 -5.45 1.49 11.28
C GLY A 128 -5.39 1.98 9.83
N SER A 129 -4.50 2.90 9.47
CA SER A 129 -4.41 3.47 8.13
C SER A 129 -3.73 2.57 7.08
N ALA A 130 -3.17 1.43 7.47
CA ALA A 130 -2.58 0.42 6.59
C ALA A 130 -3.38 -0.89 6.70
N VAL A 131 -4.43 -1.04 5.89
CA VAL A 131 -5.21 -2.28 5.87
C VAL A 131 -4.49 -3.32 5.04
N LEU A 132 -4.36 -4.54 5.56
CA LEU A 132 -3.65 -5.64 4.89
C LEU A 132 -4.56 -6.84 4.65
N GLY A 133 -4.51 -7.37 3.43
CA GLY A 133 -5.07 -8.66 3.07
C GLY A 133 -4.16 -9.84 3.41
N ASP A 134 -4.62 -11.03 3.07
CA ASP A 134 -3.84 -12.26 3.15
C ASP A 134 -2.79 -12.29 2.03
N PHE A 135 -1.58 -12.70 2.37
CA PHE A 135 -0.46 -12.71 1.43
C PHE A 135 -0.47 -13.95 0.54
N ILE A 136 -0.24 -13.74 -0.75
CA ILE A 136 -0.09 -14.79 -1.75
C ILE A 136 1.40 -14.88 -2.14
N PRO A 137 2.01 -16.10 -2.14
CA PRO A 137 3.40 -16.28 -2.55
C PRO A 137 3.66 -15.81 -3.98
N VAL A 138 4.80 -15.13 -4.21
CA VAL A 138 5.15 -14.56 -5.53
C VAL A 138 5.31 -15.62 -6.61
N GLU A 139 5.63 -16.85 -6.24
CA GLU A 139 5.77 -18.00 -7.16
C GLU A 139 4.45 -18.34 -7.89
N ARG A 140 3.31 -17.89 -7.40
CA ARG A 140 2.01 -18.04 -8.07
C ARG A 140 1.84 -17.12 -9.29
N PHE A 141 2.71 -16.12 -9.45
CA PHE A 141 2.63 -15.14 -10.52
C PHE A 141 3.80 -15.33 -11.51
N ALA A 142 3.50 -15.37 -12.80
CA ALA A 142 4.53 -15.49 -13.83
C ALA A 142 5.45 -14.26 -13.89
N HIS A 143 4.88 -13.08 -13.66
CA HIS A 143 5.59 -11.79 -13.71
C HIS A 143 4.98 -10.78 -12.75
N MET A 144 5.78 -10.21 -11.86
CA MET A 144 5.36 -9.18 -10.89
C MET A 144 4.83 -7.91 -11.57
N GLN A 145 5.26 -7.61 -12.79
CA GLN A 145 4.78 -6.47 -13.58
C GLN A 145 3.51 -6.78 -14.40
N ASN A 146 2.83 -7.91 -14.13
CA ASN A 146 1.59 -8.27 -14.82
C ASN A 146 0.58 -8.88 -13.85
N ILE A 147 0.31 -8.18 -12.76
CA ILE A 147 -0.66 -8.57 -11.71
C ILE A 147 -1.82 -7.57 -11.73
N ARG A 148 -3.05 -8.08 -11.73
CA ARG A 148 -4.26 -7.29 -11.62
C ARG A 148 -4.84 -7.39 -10.23
N PHE A 149 -5.34 -6.28 -9.73
CA PHE A 149 -6.06 -6.20 -8.47
C PHE A 149 -7.23 -5.22 -8.56
N HIS A 150 -8.19 -5.37 -7.69
CA HIS A 150 -9.30 -4.42 -7.59
C HIS A 150 -9.82 -4.32 -6.17
N LEU A 151 -10.50 -3.22 -5.91
CA LEU A 151 -11.22 -2.95 -4.67
C LEU A 151 -12.71 -2.84 -4.98
N ASP A 152 -13.51 -3.55 -4.21
CA ASP A 152 -14.97 -3.46 -4.23
C ASP A 152 -15.46 -2.80 -2.93
N ILE A 153 -16.50 -1.98 -3.04
CA ILE A 153 -17.26 -1.46 -1.90
C ILE A 153 -18.72 -1.85 -2.12
N ASP A 154 -19.30 -2.58 -1.16
CA ASP A 154 -20.66 -3.09 -1.21
C ASP A 154 -20.95 -3.87 -2.51
N GLY A 155 -19.96 -4.65 -2.98
CA GLY A 155 -20.03 -5.46 -4.18
C GLY A 155 -19.87 -4.70 -5.50
N GLN A 156 -19.54 -3.41 -5.47
CA GLN A 156 -19.25 -2.61 -6.66
C GLN A 156 -17.76 -2.28 -6.75
N THR A 157 -17.15 -2.57 -7.90
CA THR A 157 -15.74 -2.25 -8.12
C THR A 157 -15.53 -0.74 -8.22
N VAL A 158 -14.72 -0.19 -7.31
CA VAL A 158 -14.40 1.24 -7.22
C VAL A 158 -12.99 1.56 -7.72
N GLN A 159 -12.03 0.64 -7.59
CA GLN A 159 -10.68 0.78 -8.16
C GLN A 159 -10.25 -0.49 -8.87
N ARG A 160 -9.52 -0.33 -9.96
CA ARG A 160 -8.82 -1.42 -10.69
C ARG A 160 -7.37 -1.02 -10.91
N GLY A 161 -6.46 -1.89 -10.53
CA GLY A 161 -5.03 -1.69 -10.73
C GLY A 161 -4.41 -2.81 -11.58
N HIS A 162 -3.39 -2.45 -12.33
CA HIS A 162 -2.54 -3.38 -13.04
C HIS A 162 -1.10 -2.93 -12.88
N THR A 163 -0.22 -3.80 -12.43
CA THR A 163 1.16 -3.43 -12.12
C THR A 163 1.97 -2.98 -13.34
N VAL A 164 1.50 -3.26 -14.55
CA VAL A 164 2.11 -2.74 -15.80
C VAL A 164 2.00 -1.21 -15.89
N ASP A 165 1.01 -0.60 -15.22
CA ASP A 165 0.76 0.85 -15.25
C ASP A 165 1.58 1.61 -14.20
N MET A 166 2.40 0.91 -13.41
CA MET A 166 3.32 1.54 -12.46
C MET A 166 4.41 2.32 -13.18
N LEU A 167 4.73 3.52 -12.68
CA LEU A 167 5.84 4.35 -13.16
C LEU A 167 7.20 3.76 -12.76
N PHE A 168 7.26 3.15 -11.58
CA PHE A 168 8.40 2.43 -11.03
C PHE A 168 7.95 1.03 -10.64
N GLY A 169 8.54 0.00 -11.23
CA GLY A 169 8.21 -1.39 -10.97
C GLY A 169 8.69 -1.89 -9.61
N VAL A 170 8.18 -3.04 -9.17
CA VAL A 170 8.49 -3.60 -7.84
C VAL A 170 9.99 -3.72 -7.60
N ASP A 171 10.75 -4.27 -8.55
CA ASP A 171 12.21 -4.44 -8.40
C ASP A 171 12.95 -3.10 -8.30
N GLU A 172 12.48 -2.08 -9.03
CA GLU A 172 13.02 -0.72 -8.95
C GLU A 172 12.73 -0.09 -7.59
N LEU A 173 11.51 -0.26 -7.06
CA LEU A 173 11.12 0.23 -5.74
C LEU A 173 11.96 -0.41 -4.63
N VAL A 174 12.13 -1.74 -4.64
CA VAL A 174 12.97 -2.46 -3.67
C VAL A 174 14.40 -1.96 -3.73
N ALA A 175 14.96 -1.83 -4.94
CA ALA A 175 16.32 -1.34 -5.13
C ALA A 175 16.47 0.11 -4.64
N TYR A 176 15.55 1.00 -5.02
CA TYR A 176 15.57 2.40 -4.62
C TYR A 176 15.48 2.58 -3.11
N VAL A 177 14.48 1.97 -2.48
CA VAL A 177 14.26 2.06 -1.04
C VAL A 177 15.46 1.53 -0.26
N SER A 178 16.09 0.44 -0.75
CA SER A 178 17.25 -0.15 -0.10
C SER A 178 18.51 0.73 -0.10
N GLN A 179 18.54 1.81 -0.89
CA GLN A 179 19.62 2.79 -0.85
C GLN A 179 19.58 3.66 0.43
N PHE A 180 18.37 3.87 0.97
CA PHE A 180 18.15 4.71 2.15
C PHE A 180 17.97 3.88 3.42
N PHE A 181 17.22 2.78 3.33
CA PHE A 181 16.83 1.95 4.47
C PHE A 181 17.39 0.54 4.34
N MET A 182 17.88 0.00 5.46
CA MET A 182 18.12 -1.44 5.57
C MET A 182 16.76 -2.15 5.54
N LEU A 183 16.48 -2.91 4.49
CA LEU A 183 15.30 -3.76 4.43
C LEU A 183 15.48 -4.97 5.35
N LYS A 184 14.41 -5.36 6.03
CA LYS A 184 14.35 -6.50 6.95
C LYS A 184 13.21 -7.42 6.57
N THR A 185 13.34 -8.69 6.93
CA THR A 185 12.23 -9.65 6.81
C THR A 185 10.99 -9.10 7.53
N GLY A 186 9.85 -9.11 6.86
CA GLY A 186 8.59 -8.59 7.36
C GLY A 186 8.33 -7.10 7.06
N ASP A 187 9.31 -6.35 6.54
CA ASP A 187 9.04 -5.00 6.02
C ASP A 187 8.05 -5.07 4.85
N LEU A 188 7.19 -4.06 4.75
CA LEU A 188 6.19 -3.96 3.70
C LEU A 188 6.47 -2.77 2.79
N ILE A 189 6.20 -2.96 1.49
CA ILE A 189 6.22 -1.87 0.50
C ILE A 189 4.83 -1.76 -0.11
N PHE A 190 4.13 -0.67 0.17
CA PHE A 190 2.93 -0.24 -0.53
C PHE A 190 3.37 0.45 -1.81
N THR A 191 2.92 -0.03 -2.97
CA THR A 191 3.52 0.31 -4.26
C THR A 191 2.86 1.47 -4.98
N GLY A 192 1.88 2.11 -4.36
CA GLY A 192 1.08 3.19 -4.95
C GLY A 192 -0.28 2.70 -5.43
N THR A 193 -1.21 3.63 -5.53
CA THR A 193 -2.61 3.39 -5.89
C THR A 193 -2.92 3.81 -7.33
N PRO A 194 -3.81 3.07 -8.04
CA PRO A 194 -4.36 3.49 -9.33
C PRO A 194 -5.44 4.58 -9.17
N VAL A 195 -5.94 5.11 -10.28
CA VAL A 195 -7.08 6.03 -10.34
C VAL A 195 -8.33 5.44 -9.69
N GLY A 196 -9.22 6.31 -9.18
CA GLY A 196 -10.50 5.93 -8.59
C GLY A 196 -10.50 5.94 -7.06
N VAL A 197 -9.57 6.66 -6.44
CA VAL A 197 -9.60 6.93 -5.00
C VAL A 197 -10.89 7.65 -4.60
N GLY A 198 -11.41 7.38 -3.41
CA GLY A 198 -12.66 7.98 -2.96
C GLY A 198 -12.90 7.81 -1.47
N PRO A 199 -13.94 8.47 -0.94
CA PRO A 199 -14.19 8.51 0.49
C PRO A 199 -14.77 7.19 1.03
N LEU A 200 -14.31 6.80 2.22
CA LEU A 200 -14.93 5.78 3.04
C LEU A 200 -16.12 6.34 3.83
N GLN A 201 -17.17 5.55 3.99
CA GLN A 201 -18.36 5.90 4.74
C GLN A 201 -18.71 4.81 5.76
N ILE A 202 -19.22 5.21 6.92
CA ILE A 202 -19.70 4.28 7.95
C ILE A 202 -20.77 3.37 7.35
N GLY A 203 -20.67 2.07 7.63
CA GLY A 203 -21.60 1.05 7.16
C GLY A 203 -21.10 0.30 5.91
N GLN A 204 -20.11 0.81 5.18
CA GLN A 204 -19.58 0.15 3.99
C GLN A 204 -18.84 -1.15 4.33
N HIS A 205 -18.93 -2.11 3.41
CA HIS A 205 -18.13 -3.33 3.37
C HIS A 205 -17.13 -3.25 2.21
N VAL A 206 -15.84 -3.37 2.53
CA VAL A 206 -14.74 -3.23 1.57
C VAL A 206 -14.09 -4.59 1.34
N GLU A 207 -13.88 -4.96 0.08
CA GLU A 207 -13.24 -6.22 -0.33
C GLU A 207 -12.13 -5.95 -1.35
N GLY A 208 -10.98 -6.60 -1.18
CA GLY A 208 -9.85 -6.49 -2.10
C GLY A 208 -9.54 -7.83 -2.76
N PHE A 209 -9.26 -7.80 -4.06
CA PHE A 209 -9.05 -8.98 -4.90
C PHE A 209 -7.72 -8.90 -5.64
N LEU A 210 -6.99 -10.00 -5.65
CA LEU A 210 -5.73 -10.18 -6.37
C LEU A 210 -5.89 -11.32 -7.39
N GLU A 211 -5.76 -11.02 -8.69
CA GLU A 211 -6.02 -11.98 -9.79
C GLU A 211 -7.38 -12.72 -9.65
N GLY A 212 -8.39 -11.99 -9.13
CA GLY A 212 -9.73 -12.53 -8.90
C GLY A 212 -9.92 -13.32 -7.60
N GLU A 213 -8.87 -13.58 -6.84
CA GLU A 213 -8.95 -14.18 -5.51
C GLU A 213 -9.18 -13.10 -4.45
N LYS A 214 -10.19 -13.26 -3.59
CA LYS A 214 -10.44 -12.33 -2.48
C LYS A 214 -9.39 -12.54 -1.40
N VAL A 215 -8.60 -11.50 -1.14
CA VAL A 215 -7.53 -11.51 -0.15
C VAL A 215 -7.77 -10.56 1.02
N LEU A 216 -8.70 -9.62 0.88
CA LEU A 216 -8.96 -8.59 1.89
C LEU A 216 -10.46 -8.40 2.07
N ALA A 217 -10.91 -8.26 3.32
CA ALA A 217 -12.25 -7.78 3.63
C ALA A 217 -12.25 -7.06 4.98
N PHE A 218 -12.96 -5.94 5.08
CA PHE A 218 -13.20 -5.23 6.34
C PHE A 218 -14.46 -4.36 6.26
N ASN A 219 -14.98 -3.98 7.43
CA ASN A 219 -16.12 -3.06 7.53
C ASN A 219 -15.66 -1.68 8.00
N VAL A 220 -16.34 -0.63 7.55
CA VAL A 220 -16.15 0.75 8.01
C VAL A 220 -17.18 1.05 9.12
N ARG A 221 -16.73 1.61 10.24
CA ARG A 221 -17.54 1.89 11.43
C ARG A 221 -17.36 3.33 11.90
#